data_7cd66a51d81f1d4971ed3407fdfe19e1
#
_entry.id   7cd66a51d81f1d4971ed3407fdfe19e1
#
_cell.length_a   1.000
_cell.length_b   1.000
_cell.length_c   1.000
_cell.angle_alpha   90.00
_cell.angle_beta   90.00
_cell.angle_gamma   90.00
#
_symmetry.space_group_name_H-M   'P 1'
#
loop_
_entity.id
_entity.type
_entity.pdbx_description
1 polymer ?
#
loop_
_entity_poly.entity_id
_entity_poly.type
_entity_poly.pdbx_seq_one_letter_code
_entity_poly.pdbx_strand_id
1 'polypeptide(L)'
;MRIALFSDIHANLPALEACLKDIDTRKPDAVYCLGDLVGYNIWPNEVINEIRRRNIPTIAGNYDFGIGRTSDDCGCAYKTDSEKANGAVSISYTNQIVKSDERHYLRSLPSHIRLEYQLTEGAKFNLLMVHGSPRKINEYLFVDREEKSLLRILEQADTHIMFFGHTHKPYHRILKDENGHYRHAINIGSVGKPKDGDIRGGYVMITLDESFSLSTADSLKVEFIRFDYDIEKAAKAVEDSPLPNEYADMLRKSY
;
A
#
# COMPACT_ATOMS: atom_id res chain seq x y z
N MET A 1 12.27 3.10 -17.72
CA MET A 1 11.74 2.01 -16.86
C MET A 1 10.44 2.48 -16.24
N ARG A 2 9.40 1.62 -16.28
CA ARG A 2 8.08 1.88 -15.69
C ARG A 2 7.80 0.89 -14.57
N ILE A 3 7.41 1.36 -13.41
CA ILE A 3 7.14 0.51 -12.23
C ILE A 3 5.72 0.79 -11.73
N ALA A 4 4.92 -0.26 -11.56
CA ALA A 4 3.63 -0.20 -10.90
C ALA A 4 3.76 -0.57 -9.41
N LEU A 5 3.16 0.23 -8.53
CA LEU A 5 3.16 0.02 -7.10
C LEU A 5 1.74 0.10 -6.55
N PHE A 6 1.29 -0.91 -5.82
CA PHE A 6 -0.03 -0.96 -5.21
C PHE A 6 0.04 -1.48 -3.77
N SER A 7 -1.00 -1.23 -2.98
CA SER A 7 -1.05 -1.55 -1.54
C SER A 7 -2.48 -1.64 -1.02
N ASP A 8 -2.61 -2.06 0.24
CA ASP A 8 -3.85 -1.93 1.00
C ASP A 8 -5.05 -2.57 0.29
N ILE A 9 -4.88 -3.87 -0.07
CA ILE A 9 -5.87 -4.67 -0.78
C ILE A 9 -6.99 -5.10 0.16
N HIS A 10 -6.62 -5.42 1.42
CA HIS A 10 -7.55 -5.77 2.49
C HIS A 10 -8.57 -6.84 2.11
N ALA A 11 -8.07 -7.98 1.60
CA ALA A 11 -8.89 -9.12 1.23
C ALA A 11 -10.03 -8.80 0.24
N ASN A 12 -9.95 -7.68 -0.52
CA ASN A 12 -10.91 -7.29 -1.56
C ASN A 12 -10.49 -7.88 -2.91
N LEU A 13 -10.88 -9.12 -3.15
CA LEU A 13 -10.51 -9.85 -4.37
C LEU A 13 -11.03 -9.16 -5.65
N PRO A 14 -12.29 -8.68 -5.73
CA PRO A 14 -12.76 -7.95 -6.90
C PRO A 14 -11.91 -6.73 -7.27
N ALA A 15 -11.45 -5.98 -6.25
CA ALA A 15 -10.58 -4.83 -6.48
C ALA A 15 -9.17 -5.25 -6.94
N LEU A 16 -8.61 -6.32 -6.35
CA LEU A 16 -7.30 -6.84 -6.76
C LEU A 16 -7.33 -7.33 -8.21
N GLU A 17 -8.35 -8.11 -8.60
CA GLU A 17 -8.49 -8.61 -9.97
C GLU A 17 -8.57 -7.47 -10.99
N ALA A 18 -9.34 -6.42 -10.69
CA ALA A 18 -9.46 -5.24 -11.54
C ALA A 18 -8.14 -4.46 -11.63
N CYS A 19 -7.45 -4.26 -10.49
CA CYS A 19 -6.13 -3.63 -10.42
C CYS A 19 -5.11 -4.35 -11.29
N LEU A 20 -4.98 -5.66 -11.13
CA LEU A 20 -4.01 -6.46 -11.86
C LEU A 20 -4.32 -6.50 -13.35
N LYS A 21 -5.60 -6.54 -13.72
CA LYS A 21 -6.02 -6.44 -15.12
C LYS A 21 -5.62 -5.10 -15.75
N ASP A 22 -5.82 -3.98 -15.05
CA ASP A 22 -5.40 -2.66 -15.54
C ASP A 22 -3.87 -2.56 -15.64
N ILE A 23 -3.14 -3.03 -14.64
CA ILE A 23 -1.67 -3.11 -14.67
C ILE A 23 -1.16 -3.91 -15.87
N ASP A 24 -1.76 -5.07 -16.14
CA ASP A 24 -1.37 -5.92 -17.27
C ASP A 24 -1.55 -5.21 -18.62
N THR A 25 -2.59 -4.34 -18.76
CA THR A 25 -2.79 -3.55 -20.00
C THR A 25 -1.72 -2.49 -20.21
N ARG A 26 -1.15 -1.96 -19.11
CA ARG A 26 -0.14 -0.89 -19.15
C ARG A 26 1.28 -1.42 -19.30
N LYS A 27 1.50 -2.72 -19.11
CA LYS A 27 2.77 -3.42 -19.32
C LYS A 27 3.96 -2.73 -18.64
N PRO A 28 3.97 -2.55 -17.31
CA PRO A 28 5.13 -2.04 -16.59
C PRO A 28 6.29 -3.04 -16.66
N ASP A 29 7.51 -2.54 -16.49
CA ASP A 29 8.72 -3.37 -16.42
C ASP A 29 8.81 -4.15 -15.10
N ALA A 30 8.20 -3.62 -14.03
CA ALA A 30 8.13 -4.26 -12.71
C ALA A 30 6.85 -3.88 -11.96
N VAL A 31 6.41 -4.78 -11.07
CA VAL A 31 5.22 -4.59 -10.21
C VAL A 31 5.61 -4.93 -8.77
N TYR A 32 5.22 -4.09 -7.80
CA TYR A 32 5.46 -4.30 -6.37
C TYR A 32 4.17 -4.08 -5.56
N CYS A 33 4.03 -4.86 -4.48
CA CYS A 33 2.94 -4.70 -3.50
C CYS A 33 3.50 -4.26 -2.15
N LEU A 34 2.93 -3.19 -1.56
CA LEU A 34 3.38 -2.64 -0.29
C LEU A 34 2.58 -3.16 0.92
N GLY A 35 1.97 -4.33 0.78
CA GLY A 35 1.34 -5.04 1.89
C GLY A 35 -0.11 -4.69 2.17
N ASP A 36 -0.56 -5.09 3.35
CA ASP A 36 -1.95 -5.13 3.77
C ASP A 36 -2.84 -5.89 2.78
N LEU A 37 -2.43 -7.16 2.58
CA LEU A 37 -3.15 -8.10 1.74
C LEU A 37 -4.48 -8.51 2.36
N VAL A 38 -4.56 -8.57 3.70
CA VAL A 38 -5.66 -9.16 4.46
C VAL A 38 -6.39 -8.14 5.34
N GLY A 39 -7.50 -8.59 5.96
CA GLY A 39 -8.34 -7.76 6.84
C GLY A 39 -9.49 -7.07 6.11
N TYR A 40 -10.51 -6.67 6.85
CA TYR A 40 -11.69 -5.89 6.44
C TYR A 40 -12.65 -6.55 5.45
N ASN A 41 -12.21 -7.44 4.58
CA ASN A 41 -13.03 -8.18 3.61
C ASN A 41 -12.87 -9.70 3.78
N ILE A 42 -13.47 -10.48 2.88
CA ILE A 42 -13.72 -11.91 3.09
C ILE A 42 -12.82 -12.86 2.31
N TRP A 43 -11.93 -12.37 1.42
CA TRP A 43 -11.11 -13.22 0.53
C TRP A 43 -9.60 -13.15 0.82
N PRO A 44 -9.15 -13.34 2.08
CA PRO A 44 -7.72 -13.21 2.39
C PRO A 44 -6.86 -14.28 1.69
N ASN A 45 -7.38 -15.52 1.61
CA ASN A 45 -6.63 -16.62 1.00
C ASN A 45 -6.49 -16.46 -0.50
N GLU A 46 -7.56 -16.06 -1.17
CA GLU A 46 -7.61 -15.83 -2.61
C GLU A 46 -6.67 -14.68 -3.03
N VAL A 47 -6.69 -13.58 -2.26
CA VAL A 47 -5.78 -12.44 -2.45
C VAL A 47 -4.33 -12.86 -2.32
N ILE A 48 -3.97 -13.56 -1.23
CA ILE A 48 -2.61 -14.07 -1.01
C ILE A 48 -2.18 -14.98 -2.16
N ASN A 49 -3.06 -15.92 -2.56
CA ASN A 49 -2.75 -16.87 -3.61
C ASN A 49 -2.56 -16.20 -4.98
N GLU A 50 -3.34 -15.16 -5.30
CA GLU A 50 -3.16 -14.42 -6.55
C GLU A 50 -1.83 -13.66 -6.58
N ILE A 51 -1.42 -13.02 -5.48
CA ILE A 51 -0.12 -12.35 -5.35
C ILE A 51 1.03 -13.37 -5.51
N ARG A 52 0.93 -14.51 -4.83
CA ARG A 52 1.93 -15.59 -4.94
C ARG A 52 2.02 -16.18 -6.34
N ARG A 53 0.88 -16.47 -6.94
CA ARG A 53 0.79 -17.03 -8.29
C ARG A 53 1.46 -16.14 -9.35
N ARG A 54 1.34 -14.82 -9.18
CA ARG A 54 1.97 -13.82 -10.06
C ARG A 54 3.41 -13.53 -9.70
N ASN A 55 3.95 -14.11 -8.62
CA ASN A 55 5.29 -13.83 -8.10
C ASN A 55 5.56 -12.32 -7.89
N ILE A 56 4.57 -11.56 -7.41
CA ILE A 56 4.72 -10.13 -7.16
C ILE A 56 5.54 -9.93 -5.88
N PRO A 57 6.73 -9.29 -5.95
CA PRO A 57 7.50 -8.93 -4.77
C PRO A 57 6.65 -8.07 -3.84
N THR A 58 6.50 -8.51 -2.58
CA THR A 58 5.56 -7.95 -1.62
C THR A 58 6.24 -7.76 -0.28
N ILE A 59 5.97 -6.64 0.38
CA ILE A 59 6.36 -6.40 1.77
C ILE A 59 5.17 -6.60 2.72
N ALA A 60 5.44 -6.83 4.00
CA ALA A 60 4.37 -6.92 4.99
C ALA A 60 3.74 -5.56 5.27
N GLY A 61 2.41 -5.48 5.28
CA GLY A 61 1.66 -4.45 5.96
C GLY A 61 1.42 -4.79 7.44
N ASN A 62 0.82 -3.88 8.19
CA ASN A 62 0.56 -4.12 9.62
C ASN A 62 -0.48 -5.24 9.84
N TYR A 63 -1.47 -5.38 8.96
CA TYR A 63 -2.40 -6.52 9.01
C TYR A 63 -1.69 -7.83 8.66
N ASP A 64 -0.85 -7.86 7.65
CA ASP A 64 -0.08 -9.06 7.27
C ASP A 64 0.82 -9.51 8.43
N PHE A 65 1.51 -8.54 9.05
CA PHE A 65 2.37 -8.79 10.21
C PHE A 65 1.60 -9.36 11.41
N GLY A 66 0.44 -8.77 11.75
CA GLY A 66 -0.39 -9.21 12.87
C GLY A 66 -1.04 -10.57 12.60
N ILE A 67 -1.75 -10.72 11.49
CA ILE A 67 -2.46 -11.95 11.10
C ILE A 67 -1.48 -13.11 10.88
N GLY A 68 -0.33 -12.84 10.26
CA GLY A 68 0.72 -13.85 10.11
C GLY A 68 1.17 -14.46 11.45
N ARG A 69 1.09 -13.71 12.55
CA ARG A 69 1.48 -14.10 13.92
C ARG A 69 0.30 -14.45 14.83
N THR A 70 -0.90 -14.50 14.26
CA THR A 70 -2.16 -14.77 15.03
C THR A 70 -2.36 -13.75 16.15
N SER A 71 -1.95 -12.49 15.91
CA SER A 71 -2.19 -11.39 16.84
C SER A 71 -3.68 -11.02 16.88
N ASP A 72 -4.15 -10.57 18.02
CA ASP A 72 -5.46 -9.95 18.22
C ASP A 72 -5.46 -8.43 18.01
N ASP A 73 -4.28 -7.85 17.72
CA ASP A 73 -4.08 -6.44 17.38
C ASP A 73 -3.14 -6.31 16.18
N CYS A 74 -3.51 -5.46 15.22
CA CYS A 74 -2.70 -5.11 14.05
C CYS A 74 -2.16 -3.68 14.11
N GLY A 75 -2.26 -3.02 15.26
CA GLY A 75 -1.67 -1.69 15.52
C GLY A 75 -2.34 -0.52 14.79
N CYS A 76 -3.63 -0.63 14.44
CA CYS A 76 -4.38 0.47 13.86
C CYS A 76 -4.73 1.54 14.88
N ALA A 77 -4.66 2.82 14.48
CA ALA A 77 -5.13 3.93 15.29
C ALA A 77 -6.65 4.12 15.09
N TYR A 78 -7.45 3.65 16.04
CA TYR A 78 -8.89 3.85 16.06
C TYR A 78 -9.24 5.16 16.77
N LYS A 79 -10.23 5.91 16.25
CA LYS A 79 -10.67 7.20 16.81
C LYS A 79 -11.85 7.04 17.77
N THR A 80 -12.62 5.97 17.63
CA THR A 80 -13.82 5.70 18.43
C THR A 80 -13.81 4.26 18.95
N ASP A 81 -14.57 4.01 20.02
CA ASP A 81 -14.75 2.65 20.56
C ASP A 81 -15.45 1.73 19.53
N SER A 82 -16.33 2.26 18.70
CA SER A 82 -16.98 1.52 17.61
C SER A 82 -15.96 1.08 16.56
N GLU A 83 -15.09 1.97 16.09
CA GLU A 83 -14.00 1.61 15.16
C GLU A 83 -13.09 0.53 15.75
N LYS A 84 -12.77 0.63 17.04
CA LYS A 84 -11.94 -0.35 17.74
C LYS A 84 -12.65 -1.71 17.83
N ALA A 85 -13.94 -1.73 18.16
CA ALA A 85 -14.74 -2.95 18.21
C ALA A 85 -14.83 -3.61 16.82
N ASN A 86 -15.12 -2.83 15.78
CA ASN A 86 -15.17 -3.31 14.41
C ASN A 86 -13.82 -3.87 13.94
N GLY A 87 -12.72 -3.18 14.30
CA GLY A 87 -11.36 -3.66 14.02
C GLY A 87 -11.07 -5.02 14.68
N ALA A 88 -11.47 -5.19 15.94
CA ALA A 88 -11.31 -6.46 16.64
C ALA A 88 -12.11 -7.60 15.97
N VAL A 89 -13.34 -7.33 15.51
CA VAL A 89 -14.13 -8.30 14.74
C VAL A 89 -13.42 -8.68 13.45
N SER A 90 -12.90 -7.69 12.69
CA SER A 90 -12.17 -7.93 11.45
C SER A 90 -10.93 -8.80 11.67
N ILE A 91 -10.13 -8.51 12.69
CA ILE A 91 -8.92 -9.26 13.01
C ILE A 91 -9.27 -10.69 13.42
N SER A 92 -10.27 -10.85 14.32
CA SER A 92 -10.73 -12.16 14.76
C SER A 92 -11.24 -13.01 13.59
N TYR A 93 -12.12 -12.44 12.75
CA TYR A 93 -12.64 -13.13 11.57
C TYR A 93 -11.53 -13.52 10.59
N THR A 94 -10.61 -12.60 10.27
CA THR A 94 -9.49 -12.89 9.40
C THR A 94 -8.61 -14.00 9.97
N ASN A 95 -8.33 -13.98 11.27
CA ASN A 95 -7.57 -15.03 11.95
C ASN A 95 -8.25 -16.41 11.87
N GLN A 96 -9.58 -16.47 11.85
CA GLN A 96 -10.32 -17.73 11.73
C GLN A 96 -10.27 -18.33 10.33
N ILE A 97 -10.29 -17.49 9.27
CA ILE A 97 -10.44 -17.96 7.90
C ILE A 97 -9.13 -18.08 7.12
N VAL A 98 -8.03 -17.39 7.55
CA VAL A 98 -6.72 -17.52 6.92
C VAL A 98 -6.16 -18.91 7.17
N LYS A 99 -5.86 -19.64 6.08
CA LYS A 99 -5.31 -20.99 6.12
C LYS A 99 -3.84 -20.97 6.55
N SER A 100 -3.34 -22.14 6.95
CA SER A 100 -1.99 -22.31 7.49
C SER A 100 -0.89 -21.87 6.52
N ASP A 101 -0.98 -22.22 5.24
CA ASP A 101 0.03 -21.92 4.22
C ASP A 101 0.07 -20.42 3.89
N GLU A 102 -1.12 -19.80 3.77
CA GLU A 102 -1.26 -18.36 3.57
C GLU A 102 -0.73 -17.57 4.78
N ARG A 103 -0.99 -18.05 6.00
CA ARG A 103 -0.44 -17.47 7.23
C ARG A 103 1.09 -17.59 7.27
N HIS A 104 1.64 -18.73 6.83
CA HIS A 104 3.07 -18.90 6.71
C HIS A 104 3.68 -17.90 5.72
N TYR A 105 3.04 -17.70 4.58
CA TYR A 105 3.46 -16.69 3.60
C TYR A 105 3.47 -15.28 4.20
N LEU A 106 2.40 -14.86 4.90
CA LEU A 106 2.37 -13.55 5.56
C LEU A 106 3.53 -13.35 6.53
N ARG A 107 3.92 -14.39 7.28
CA ARG A 107 5.09 -14.33 8.17
C ARG A 107 6.42 -14.20 7.47
N SER A 108 6.52 -14.66 6.24
CA SER A 108 7.75 -14.62 5.44
C SER A 108 7.97 -13.30 4.72
N LEU A 109 6.99 -12.42 4.68
CA LEU A 109 7.08 -11.13 4.00
C LEU A 109 8.14 -10.23 4.66
N PRO A 110 9.03 -9.61 3.87
CA PRO A 110 9.99 -8.64 4.37
C PRO A 110 9.30 -7.34 4.82
N SER A 111 9.98 -6.56 5.65
CA SER A 111 9.46 -5.27 6.13
C SER A 111 9.61 -4.13 5.12
N HIS A 112 10.52 -4.27 4.17
CA HIS A 112 10.80 -3.26 3.15
C HIS A 112 11.50 -3.88 1.93
N ILE A 113 11.45 -3.17 0.80
CA ILE A 113 12.26 -3.44 -0.39
C ILE A 113 13.00 -2.16 -0.73
N ARG A 114 14.31 -2.26 -0.96
CA ARG A 114 15.16 -1.18 -1.46
C ARG A 114 15.68 -1.55 -2.83
N LEU A 115 15.56 -0.63 -3.79
CA LEU A 115 16.15 -0.76 -5.11
C LEU A 115 17.20 0.33 -5.28
N GLU A 116 18.38 -0.05 -5.73
CA GLU A 116 19.47 0.88 -6.00
C GLU A 116 19.72 0.95 -7.51
N TYR A 117 19.84 2.15 -8.00
CA TYR A 117 20.09 2.43 -9.41
C TYR A 117 21.31 3.34 -9.56
N GLN A 118 21.98 3.19 -10.69
CA GLN A 118 23.07 4.06 -11.11
C GLN A 118 22.63 4.82 -12.35
N LEU A 119 22.70 6.15 -12.30
CA LEU A 119 22.49 7.01 -13.45
C LEU A 119 23.69 6.92 -14.41
N THR A 120 23.48 7.29 -15.66
CA THR A 120 24.49 7.24 -16.72
C THR A 120 25.75 8.05 -16.37
N GLU A 121 25.62 9.13 -15.58
CA GLU A 121 26.72 9.97 -15.13
C GLU A 121 27.39 9.48 -13.82
N GLY A 122 27.10 8.26 -13.39
CA GLY A 122 27.70 7.67 -12.19
C GLY A 122 27.03 8.03 -10.87
N ALA A 123 26.06 8.95 -10.86
CA ALA A 123 25.26 9.25 -9.66
C ALA A 123 24.37 8.07 -9.30
N LYS A 124 24.33 7.71 -8.02
CA LYS A 124 23.48 6.64 -7.50
C LYS A 124 22.23 7.23 -6.87
N PHE A 125 21.10 6.56 -7.05
CA PHE A 125 19.87 6.85 -6.33
C PHE A 125 19.19 5.57 -5.91
N ASN A 126 18.28 5.68 -4.95
CA ASN A 126 17.53 4.51 -4.48
C ASN A 126 16.05 4.83 -4.28
N LEU A 127 15.26 3.76 -4.38
CA LEU A 127 13.85 3.72 -4.06
C LEU A 127 13.67 2.85 -2.83
N LEU A 128 12.92 3.30 -1.85
CA LEU A 128 12.57 2.55 -0.66
C LEU A 128 11.04 2.34 -0.62
N MET A 129 10.62 1.10 -0.50
CA MET A 129 9.24 0.69 -0.34
C MET A 129 9.03 0.25 1.11
N VAL A 130 8.12 0.88 1.82
CA VAL A 130 7.69 0.55 3.18
C VAL A 130 6.18 0.56 3.26
N HIS A 131 5.58 -0.03 4.30
CA HIS A 131 4.12 0.04 4.43
C HIS A 131 3.69 1.37 5.07
N GLY A 132 4.06 1.63 6.32
CA GLY A 132 3.77 2.90 7.00
C GLY A 132 4.94 3.89 6.89
N SER A 133 6.09 3.53 7.49
CA SER A 133 7.32 4.32 7.42
C SER A 133 8.56 3.43 7.62
N PRO A 134 9.77 3.93 7.35
CA PRO A 134 11.00 3.20 7.67
C PRO A 134 11.18 2.93 9.18
N ARG A 135 10.48 3.66 10.04
CA ARG A 135 10.58 3.57 11.50
C ARG A 135 9.60 2.59 12.11
N LYS A 136 8.37 2.55 11.55
CA LYS A 136 7.29 1.67 12.04
C LYS A 136 6.36 1.27 10.90
N ILE A 137 5.98 -0.01 10.88
CA ILE A 137 5.06 -0.57 9.90
C ILE A 137 3.68 0.11 9.93
N ASN A 138 3.25 0.61 11.08
CA ASN A 138 1.95 1.25 11.31
C ASN A 138 2.05 2.76 11.59
N GLU A 139 3.12 3.44 11.17
CA GLU A 139 3.19 4.90 11.27
C GLU A 139 2.38 5.56 10.18
N TYR A 140 1.48 6.48 10.58
CA TYR A 140 0.69 7.27 9.65
C TYR A 140 1.49 8.49 9.16
N LEU A 141 1.77 8.52 7.86
CA LEU A 141 2.34 9.68 7.19
C LEU A 141 1.25 10.35 6.36
N PHE A 142 0.65 11.41 6.89
CA PHE A 142 -0.37 12.19 6.19
C PHE A 142 0.27 13.32 5.36
N VAL A 143 -0.49 13.84 4.39
CA VAL A 143 -0.03 14.86 3.45
C VAL A 143 0.35 16.18 4.14
N ASP A 144 -0.27 16.49 5.27
CA ASP A 144 -0.05 17.70 6.08
C ASP A 144 1.09 17.56 7.10
N ARG A 145 1.79 16.42 7.12
CA ARG A 145 2.96 16.26 7.99
C ARG A 145 3.97 17.37 7.73
N GLU A 146 4.52 17.97 8.80
CA GLU A 146 5.55 19.00 8.72
C GLU A 146 6.70 18.57 7.79
N GLU A 147 7.08 19.46 6.86
CA GLU A 147 8.07 19.17 5.83
C GLU A 147 9.43 18.73 6.41
N LYS A 148 9.94 19.46 7.40
CA LYS A 148 11.20 19.10 8.08
C LYS A 148 11.15 17.72 8.72
N SER A 149 9.99 17.35 9.28
CA SER A 149 9.79 16.03 9.89
C SER A 149 9.80 14.92 8.82
N LEU A 150 9.15 15.14 7.68
CA LEU A 150 9.11 14.17 6.59
C LEU A 150 10.48 14.04 5.91
N LEU A 151 11.17 15.17 5.66
CA LEU A 151 12.51 15.18 5.10
C LEU A 151 13.51 14.41 5.98
N ARG A 152 13.47 14.62 7.30
CA ARG A 152 14.30 13.88 8.25
C ARG A 152 14.07 12.36 8.17
N ILE A 153 12.84 11.92 7.94
CA ILE A 153 12.54 10.47 7.78
C ILE A 153 13.25 9.92 6.53
N LEU A 154 13.19 10.63 5.40
CA LEU A 154 13.85 10.20 4.17
C LEU A 154 15.37 10.21 4.31
N GLU A 155 15.93 11.22 4.95
CA GLU A 155 17.37 11.36 5.20
C GLU A 155 17.89 10.25 6.13
N GLN A 156 17.22 10.00 7.25
CA GLN A 156 17.59 8.93 8.19
C GLN A 156 17.48 7.53 7.55
N ALA A 157 16.56 7.36 6.61
CA ALA A 157 16.43 6.13 5.83
C ALA A 157 17.39 6.08 4.63
N ASP A 158 18.18 7.12 4.40
CA ASP A 158 19.05 7.26 3.24
C ASP A 158 18.32 6.93 1.93
N THR A 159 17.17 7.59 1.68
CA THR A 159 16.37 7.32 0.50
C THR A 159 16.03 8.57 -0.29
N HIS A 160 16.07 8.47 -1.63
CA HIS A 160 15.71 9.55 -2.54
C HIS A 160 14.23 9.51 -2.89
N ILE A 161 13.67 8.31 -3.07
CA ILE A 161 12.26 8.11 -3.41
C ILE A 161 11.68 7.08 -2.43
N MET A 162 10.69 7.48 -1.64
CA MET A 162 10.00 6.59 -0.69
C MET A 162 8.56 6.38 -1.10
N PHE A 163 8.16 5.11 -1.23
CA PHE A 163 6.78 4.70 -1.45
C PHE A 163 6.21 4.07 -0.19
N PHE A 164 4.97 4.42 0.14
CA PHE A 164 4.27 3.90 1.30
C PHE A 164 2.75 3.93 1.09
N GLY A 165 2.00 3.21 1.93
CA GLY A 165 0.54 3.09 1.92
C GLY A 165 -0.08 3.46 3.26
N HIS A 166 -0.79 2.50 3.88
CA HIS A 166 -1.34 2.52 5.24
C HIS A 166 -2.42 3.57 5.52
N THR A 167 -2.28 4.80 5.04
CA THR A 167 -3.31 5.85 5.25
C THR A 167 -4.49 5.72 4.28
N HIS A 168 -4.33 4.99 3.18
CA HIS A 168 -5.26 4.86 2.05
C HIS A 168 -5.60 6.20 1.35
N LYS A 169 -4.75 7.21 1.53
CA LYS A 169 -4.93 8.55 0.96
C LYS A 169 -3.72 8.87 0.09
N PRO A 170 -3.83 8.79 -1.23
CA PRO A 170 -2.71 8.98 -2.13
C PRO A 170 -2.25 10.44 -2.17
N TYR A 171 -0.94 10.64 -2.20
CA TYR A 171 -0.33 11.95 -2.43
C TYR A 171 1.14 11.81 -2.84
N HIS A 172 1.68 12.86 -3.43
CA HIS A 172 3.09 13.00 -3.75
C HIS A 172 3.61 14.33 -3.20
N ARG A 173 4.65 14.28 -2.38
CA ARG A 173 5.38 15.46 -1.91
C ARG A 173 6.81 15.40 -2.43
N ILE A 174 7.27 16.54 -2.95
CA ILE A 174 8.64 16.76 -3.41
C ILE A 174 9.29 17.68 -2.37
N LEU A 175 10.41 17.23 -1.81
CA LEU A 175 11.11 17.88 -0.71
C LEU A 175 12.53 18.18 -1.17
N LYS A 176 13.07 19.34 -0.83
CA LYS A 176 14.45 19.71 -1.17
C LYS A 176 15.34 19.57 0.06
N ASP A 177 16.41 18.77 -0.04
CA ASP A 177 17.38 18.61 1.05
C ASP A 177 18.44 19.75 1.05
N GLU A 178 19.28 19.77 2.09
CA GLU A 178 20.32 20.79 2.27
C GLU A 178 21.40 20.77 1.16
N ASN A 179 21.56 19.64 0.47
CA ASN A 179 22.49 19.49 -0.66
C ASN A 179 21.87 19.97 -2.00
N GLY A 180 20.63 20.44 -1.97
CA GLY A 180 19.89 20.86 -3.15
C GLY A 180 19.25 19.74 -3.95
N HIS A 181 19.30 18.49 -3.47
CA HIS A 181 18.66 17.35 -4.11
C HIS A 181 17.17 17.28 -3.75
N TYR A 182 16.37 16.82 -4.70
CA TYR A 182 14.96 16.56 -4.49
C TYR A 182 14.72 15.12 -4.06
N ARG A 183 13.94 14.97 -2.98
CA ARG A 183 13.48 13.69 -2.44
C ARG A 183 11.98 13.58 -2.60
N HIS A 184 11.49 12.40 -2.89
CA HIS A 184 10.08 12.15 -3.17
C HIS A 184 9.46 11.27 -2.09
N ALA A 185 8.36 11.72 -1.49
CA ALA A 185 7.52 10.94 -0.57
C ALA A 185 6.17 10.69 -1.24
N ILE A 186 5.86 9.43 -1.55
CA ILE A 186 4.70 9.05 -2.36
C ILE A 186 3.86 8.04 -1.58
N ASN A 187 2.69 8.49 -1.12
CA ASN A 187 1.66 7.57 -0.64
C ASN A 187 0.89 7.04 -1.84
N ILE A 188 0.86 5.72 -1.99
CA ILE A 188 0.29 5.10 -3.19
C ILE A 188 -1.20 4.83 -3.11
N GLY A 189 -1.85 5.17 -1.99
CA GLY A 189 -3.28 4.97 -1.78
C GLY A 189 -3.65 3.54 -1.43
N SER A 190 -4.82 3.09 -1.86
CA SER A 190 -5.33 1.75 -1.57
C SER A 190 -6.04 1.15 -2.78
N VAL A 191 -5.82 -0.15 -3.01
CA VAL A 191 -6.54 -0.95 -3.99
C VAL A 191 -7.94 -1.29 -3.49
N GLY A 192 -8.05 -1.81 -2.28
CA GLY A 192 -9.28 -2.47 -1.81
C GLY A 192 -10.11 -1.67 -0.79
N LYS A 193 -9.57 -0.59 -0.22
CA LYS A 193 -10.26 0.20 0.82
C LYS A 193 -9.82 1.67 0.79
N PRO A 194 -10.05 2.42 -0.30
CA PRO A 194 -9.72 3.84 -0.37
C PRO A 194 -10.46 4.65 0.72
N LYS A 195 -9.85 5.76 1.17
CA LYS A 195 -10.37 6.65 2.23
C LYS A 195 -10.24 8.13 1.87
N ASP A 196 -10.32 8.44 0.60
CA ASP A 196 -10.09 9.78 0.05
C ASP A 196 -11.30 10.36 -0.71
N GLY A 197 -12.47 9.71 -0.56
CA GLY A 197 -13.72 10.12 -1.19
C GLY A 197 -13.91 9.58 -2.61
N ASP A 198 -12.91 8.91 -3.20
CA ASP A 198 -13.04 8.23 -4.49
C ASP A 198 -13.22 6.73 -4.25
N ILE A 199 -14.39 6.20 -4.64
CA ILE A 199 -14.75 4.78 -4.43
C ILE A 199 -13.97 3.81 -5.31
N ARG A 200 -13.27 4.31 -6.32
CA ARG A 200 -12.43 3.49 -7.21
C ARG A 200 -11.16 3.05 -6.50
N GLY A 201 -10.72 1.85 -6.78
CA GLY A 201 -9.40 1.40 -6.36
C GLY A 201 -8.29 2.25 -7.01
N GLY A 202 -7.13 2.31 -6.36
CA GLY A 202 -6.03 3.12 -6.85
C GLY A 202 -4.67 2.45 -6.70
N TYR A 203 -3.75 2.82 -7.60
CA TYR A 203 -2.35 2.46 -7.54
C TYR A 203 -1.47 3.54 -8.20
N VAL A 204 -0.17 3.43 -8.07
CA VAL A 204 0.79 4.39 -8.66
C VAL A 204 1.60 3.71 -9.76
N MET A 205 1.79 4.44 -10.87
CA MET A 205 2.78 4.13 -11.89
C MET A 205 3.86 5.21 -11.87
N ILE A 206 5.12 4.81 -11.79
CA ILE A 206 6.23 5.73 -12.00
C ILE A 206 6.96 5.44 -13.31
N THR A 207 7.54 6.48 -13.88
CA THR A 207 8.46 6.35 -15.01
C THR A 207 9.79 7.00 -14.64
N LEU A 208 10.85 6.21 -14.75
CA LEU A 208 12.24 6.63 -14.67
C LEU A 208 12.84 6.52 -16.06
N ASP A 209 13.11 7.65 -16.67
CA ASP A 209 13.76 7.73 -17.98
C ASP A 209 15.12 8.46 -17.87
N GLU A 210 15.78 8.70 -18.97
CA GLU A 210 17.11 9.33 -19.03
C GLU A 210 17.08 10.79 -18.53
N SER A 211 15.90 11.42 -18.42
CA SER A 211 15.73 12.77 -17.90
C SER A 211 15.68 12.84 -16.38
N PHE A 212 15.60 11.69 -15.68
CA PHE A 212 15.54 11.66 -14.21
C PHE A 212 16.83 12.23 -13.61
N SER A 213 16.67 13.17 -12.67
CA SER A 213 17.78 13.84 -11.98
C SER A 213 17.36 14.22 -10.57
N LEU A 214 18.23 13.97 -9.60
CA LEU A 214 18.02 14.40 -8.21
C LEU A 214 18.04 15.93 -8.05
N SER A 215 18.57 16.67 -9.05
CA SER A 215 18.64 18.14 -9.04
C SER A 215 17.42 18.80 -9.67
N THR A 216 16.46 18.03 -10.19
CA THR A 216 15.27 18.55 -10.90
C THR A 216 14.00 17.99 -10.25
N ALA A 217 13.15 18.86 -9.70
CA ALA A 217 11.95 18.48 -8.94
C ALA A 217 11.00 17.57 -9.74
N ASP A 218 10.73 17.91 -10.98
CA ASP A 218 9.71 17.27 -11.82
C ASP A 218 10.29 16.19 -12.75
N SER A 219 11.50 15.70 -12.48
CA SER A 219 12.13 14.66 -13.30
C SER A 219 11.54 13.27 -13.08
N LEU A 220 10.93 13.01 -11.91
CA LEU A 220 10.19 11.78 -11.65
C LEU A 220 8.75 11.91 -12.12
N LYS A 221 8.34 11.11 -13.10
CA LYS A 221 6.94 11.05 -13.53
C LYS A 221 6.18 10.09 -12.61
N VAL A 222 5.15 10.61 -11.93
CA VAL A 222 4.29 9.86 -11.01
C VAL A 222 2.84 9.99 -11.47
N GLU A 223 2.21 8.87 -11.77
CA GLU A 223 0.82 8.79 -12.20
C GLU A 223 0.00 8.06 -11.14
N PHE A 224 -1.02 8.73 -10.58
CA PHE A 224 -2.03 8.12 -9.73
C PHE A 224 -3.15 7.57 -10.62
N ILE A 225 -3.26 6.24 -10.67
CA ILE A 225 -4.20 5.56 -11.55
C ILE A 225 -5.38 5.09 -10.73
N ARG A 226 -6.59 5.38 -11.23
CA ARG A 226 -7.85 4.89 -10.67
C ARG A 226 -8.48 3.88 -11.63
N PHE A 227 -9.06 2.83 -11.07
CA PHE A 227 -9.74 1.79 -11.81
C PHE A 227 -11.08 1.45 -11.14
N ASP A 228 -12.06 1.13 -11.95
CA ASP A 228 -13.36 0.65 -11.49
C ASP A 228 -13.27 -0.84 -11.16
N TYR A 229 -14.03 -1.27 -10.16
CA TYR A 229 -14.22 -2.68 -9.81
C TYR A 229 -15.66 -2.91 -9.35
N ASP A 230 -16.07 -4.15 -9.21
CA ASP A 230 -17.42 -4.51 -8.74
C ASP A 230 -17.54 -4.28 -7.22
N ILE A 231 -17.78 -3.01 -6.83
CA ILE A 231 -17.93 -2.57 -5.44
C ILE A 231 -19.09 -3.28 -4.77
N GLU A 232 -20.22 -3.45 -5.48
CA GLU A 232 -21.41 -4.08 -4.89
C GLU A 232 -21.18 -5.57 -4.61
N LYS A 233 -20.43 -6.27 -5.45
CA LYS A 233 -19.99 -7.65 -5.15
C LYS A 233 -19.18 -7.71 -3.85
N ALA A 234 -18.25 -6.79 -3.67
CA ALA A 234 -17.42 -6.74 -2.46
C ALA A 234 -18.24 -6.34 -1.22
N ALA A 235 -19.06 -5.30 -1.32
CA ALA A 235 -19.89 -4.79 -0.24
C ALA A 235 -20.93 -5.83 0.22
N LYS A 236 -21.64 -6.46 -0.74
CA LYS A 236 -22.61 -7.51 -0.42
C LYS A 236 -21.95 -8.73 0.24
N ALA A 237 -20.77 -9.11 -0.19
CA ALA A 237 -20.04 -10.21 0.42
C ALA A 237 -19.63 -9.90 1.88
N VAL A 238 -19.34 -8.64 2.21
CA VAL A 238 -19.13 -8.19 3.59
C VAL A 238 -20.44 -8.29 4.37
N GLU A 239 -21.57 -7.79 3.83
CA GLU A 239 -22.90 -7.85 4.46
C GLU A 239 -23.38 -9.29 4.74
N ASP A 240 -23.05 -10.22 3.84
CA ASP A 240 -23.40 -11.64 3.96
C ASP A 240 -22.42 -12.42 4.90
N SER A 241 -21.48 -11.73 5.56
CA SER A 241 -20.45 -12.30 6.45
C SER A 241 -20.62 -11.84 7.91
N PRO A 242 -19.85 -12.39 8.86
CA PRO A 242 -19.81 -11.90 10.24
C PRO A 242 -19.16 -10.51 10.42
N LEU A 243 -18.63 -9.90 9.35
CA LEU A 243 -18.00 -8.58 9.43
C LEU A 243 -19.05 -7.47 9.66
N PRO A 244 -18.67 -6.35 10.30
CA PRO A 244 -19.54 -5.18 10.43
C PRO A 244 -20.00 -4.63 9.08
N ASN A 245 -21.31 -4.37 8.92
CA ASN A 245 -21.86 -3.77 7.69
C ASN A 245 -21.27 -2.39 7.37
N GLU A 246 -20.73 -1.70 8.36
CA GLU A 246 -20.00 -0.45 8.17
C GLU A 246 -18.84 -0.59 7.16
N TYR A 247 -18.20 -1.76 7.07
CA TYR A 247 -17.15 -1.99 6.07
C TYR A 247 -17.71 -2.04 4.64
N ALA A 248 -18.93 -2.53 4.43
CA ALA A 248 -19.61 -2.43 3.14
C ALA A 248 -19.91 -0.95 2.79
N ASP A 249 -20.38 -0.17 3.77
CA ASP A 249 -20.59 1.27 3.60
C ASP A 249 -19.30 2.02 3.27
N MET A 250 -18.17 1.64 3.90
CA MET A 250 -16.86 2.22 3.60
C MET A 250 -16.43 1.96 2.15
N LEU A 251 -16.72 0.78 1.58
CA LEU A 251 -16.45 0.50 0.17
C LEU A 251 -17.29 1.37 -0.76
N ARG A 252 -18.57 1.57 -0.43
CA ARG A 252 -19.50 2.39 -1.24
C ARG A 252 -19.24 3.89 -1.15
N LYS A 253 -18.60 4.37 -0.09
CA LYS A 253 -18.49 5.82 0.23
C LYS A 253 -17.05 6.32 0.34
N SER A 254 -16.07 5.45 0.41
CA SER A 254 -14.62 5.77 0.50
C SER A 254 -14.24 6.72 1.66
N TYR A 255 -14.59 6.33 2.91
CA TYR A 255 -14.25 7.08 4.13
C TYR A 255 -13.48 6.26 5.16
#